data_79b40c353a28fc6352a4e98ff11b6651
#
_entry.id   79b40c353a28fc6352a4e98ff11b6651
#
_cell.length_a   1.000
_cell.length_b   1.000
_cell.length_c   1.000
_cell.angle_alpha   90.00
_cell.angle_beta   90.00
_cell.angle_gamma   90.00
#
_symmetry.space_group_name_H-M   'P 1'
#
loop_
_entity.id
_entity.type
_entity.pdbx_description
1 polymer ?
#
loop_
_entity_poly.entity_id
_entity_poly.type
_entity_poly.pdbx_seq_one_letter_code
_entity_poly.pdbx_strand_id
1 'polypeptide(L)'
;AMTDGTIPPEMQEKYLKIILFETERLTDLTQDLLTLNEFDTNNLLLNRENFDIHEVIKNTAASFEGTCTHKKISIELVLATKHVNVYADKRKIQQVLYNLIDNAIKFSEPESTVIVETTDRGDRIHISVKDYGIGIPRDALNKIWERFYKTDNSRGKDKKGTGLGLAIVKEALQA
;
A
#
# COMPACT_ATOMS: atom_id res chain seq x y z
N ALA A 1 32.78 -3.52 -12.47
CA ALA A 1 32.96 -4.68 -11.58
C ALA A 1 32.38 -5.98 -12.17
N MET A 2 31.18 -5.96 -12.77
CA MET A 2 30.62 -7.17 -13.46
C MET A 2 31.25 -7.37 -14.85
N THR A 3 31.61 -6.28 -15.52
CA THR A 3 32.17 -6.30 -16.89
C THR A 3 33.70 -6.46 -16.94
N ASP A 4 34.38 -6.19 -15.83
CA ASP A 4 35.83 -6.24 -15.71
C ASP A 4 36.36 -7.55 -15.05
N GLY A 5 35.48 -8.52 -14.79
CA GLY A 5 35.82 -9.81 -14.20
C GLY A 5 36.13 -9.79 -12.70
N THR A 6 35.93 -8.66 -12.01
CA THR A 6 36.19 -8.53 -10.56
C THR A 6 35.24 -9.38 -9.73
N ILE A 7 34.03 -9.66 -10.24
CA ILE A 7 33.03 -10.48 -9.55
C ILE A 7 33.03 -11.89 -10.20
N PRO A 8 33.28 -12.94 -9.42
CA PRO A 8 33.20 -14.31 -9.91
C PRO A 8 31.79 -14.64 -10.48
N PRO A 9 31.71 -15.44 -11.57
CA PRO A 9 30.44 -15.76 -12.24
C PRO A 9 29.36 -16.32 -11.28
N GLU A 10 29.76 -17.14 -10.34
CA GLU A 10 28.86 -17.71 -9.32
C GLU A 10 28.26 -16.68 -8.37
N MET A 11 28.86 -15.51 -8.24
CA MET A 11 28.34 -14.42 -7.41
C MET A 11 27.55 -13.37 -8.20
N GLN A 12 27.63 -13.36 -9.53
CA GLN A 12 26.99 -12.35 -10.38
C GLN A 12 25.46 -12.35 -10.21
N GLU A 13 24.81 -13.51 -10.17
CA GLU A 13 23.36 -13.64 -9.97
C GLU A 13 22.92 -13.03 -8.63
N LYS A 14 23.69 -13.26 -7.56
CA LYS A 14 23.42 -12.68 -6.23
C LYS A 14 23.48 -11.15 -6.28
N TYR A 15 24.52 -10.59 -6.91
CA TYR A 15 24.66 -9.14 -7.00
C TYR A 15 23.61 -8.51 -7.92
N LEU A 16 23.23 -9.18 -9.01
CA LEU A 16 22.13 -8.72 -9.87
C LEU A 16 20.81 -8.67 -9.11
N LYS A 17 20.49 -9.67 -8.29
CA LYS A 17 19.30 -9.65 -7.42
C LYS A 17 19.33 -8.50 -6.42
N ILE A 18 20.49 -8.20 -5.83
CA ILE A 18 20.66 -7.06 -4.91
C ILE A 18 20.43 -5.73 -5.66
N ILE A 19 21.05 -5.56 -6.83
CA ILE A 19 20.88 -4.34 -7.64
C ILE A 19 19.42 -4.17 -8.03
N LEU A 20 18.76 -5.21 -8.51
CA LEU A 20 17.34 -5.16 -8.86
C LEU A 20 16.50 -4.74 -7.66
N PHE A 21 16.70 -5.39 -6.51
CA PHE A 21 15.99 -5.07 -5.26
C PHE A 21 16.16 -3.60 -4.83
N GLU A 22 17.40 -3.08 -4.84
CA GLU A 22 17.65 -1.69 -4.44
C GLU A 22 17.14 -0.69 -5.49
N THR A 23 17.18 -1.04 -6.78
CA THR A 23 16.62 -0.20 -7.85
C THR A 23 15.10 -0.09 -7.72
N GLU A 24 14.39 -1.19 -7.51
CA GLU A 24 12.95 -1.19 -7.27
C GLU A 24 12.60 -0.37 -6.02
N ARG A 25 13.36 -0.55 -4.92
CA ARG A 25 13.16 0.21 -3.68
C ARG A 25 13.35 1.72 -3.87
N LEU A 26 14.36 2.13 -4.65
CA LEU A 26 14.58 3.54 -4.98
C LEU A 26 13.46 4.11 -5.85
N THR A 27 12.96 3.32 -6.79
CA THR A 27 11.81 3.70 -7.64
C THR A 27 10.57 3.93 -6.79
N ASP A 28 10.23 2.99 -5.89
CA ASP A 28 9.09 3.11 -4.98
C ASP A 28 9.24 4.36 -4.08
N LEU A 29 10.44 4.57 -3.51
CA LEU A 29 10.72 5.74 -2.67
C LEU A 29 10.55 7.07 -3.44
N THR A 30 11.06 7.13 -4.66
CA THR A 30 10.94 8.34 -5.50
C THR A 30 9.48 8.63 -5.82
N GLN A 31 8.70 7.61 -6.18
CA GLN A 31 7.27 7.76 -6.46
C GLN A 31 6.48 8.23 -5.24
N ASP A 32 6.76 7.65 -4.06
CA ASP A 32 6.14 8.05 -2.81
C ASP A 32 6.46 9.50 -2.43
N LEU A 33 7.73 9.93 -2.62
CA LEU A 33 8.15 11.31 -2.36
C LEU A 33 7.49 12.31 -3.32
N LEU A 34 7.40 11.98 -4.61
CA LEU A 34 6.69 12.81 -5.58
C LEU A 34 5.22 12.97 -5.19
N THR A 35 4.59 11.88 -4.79
CA THR A 35 3.21 11.89 -4.30
C THR A 35 3.02 12.79 -3.08
N LEU A 36 3.92 12.70 -2.09
CA LEU A 36 3.85 13.55 -0.89
C LEU A 36 4.10 15.03 -1.24
N ASN A 37 5.00 15.32 -2.16
CA ASN A 37 5.26 16.68 -2.62
C ASN A 37 4.02 17.32 -3.29
N GLU A 38 3.20 16.53 -4.00
CA GLU A 38 1.92 17.01 -4.55
C GLU A 38 0.98 17.54 -3.44
N PHE A 39 0.96 16.90 -2.26
CA PHE A 39 0.16 17.35 -1.11
C PHE A 39 0.76 18.60 -0.44
N ASP A 40 2.10 18.68 -0.34
CA ASP A 40 2.79 19.80 0.34
C ASP A 40 2.65 21.14 -0.42
N THR A 41 2.45 21.11 -1.74
CA THR A 41 2.46 22.32 -2.60
C THR A 41 1.17 23.17 -2.58
N ASN A 42 0.23 22.95 -1.65
CA ASN A 42 -1.03 23.72 -1.50
C ASN A 42 -1.85 23.94 -2.80
N ASN A 43 -1.43 23.36 -3.91
CA ASN A 43 -2.06 23.43 -5.23
C ASN A 43 -2.77 22.13 -5.62
N LEU A 44 -3.15 21.32 -4.63
CA LEU A 44 -3.84 20.07 -4.92
C LEU A 44 -5.24 20.35 -5.44
N LEU A 45 -5.36 20.51 -6.75
CA LEU A 45 -6.65 20.51 -7.43
C LEU A 45 -7.16 19.07 -7.45
N LEU A 46 -8.02 18.74 -6.48
CA LEU A 46 -8.70 17.44 -6.47
C LEU A 46 -9.60 17.34 -7.71
N ASN A 47 -9.38 16.30 -8.51
CA ASN A 47 -10.26 15.98 -9.63
C ASN A 47 -11.42 15.11 -9.16
N ARG A 48 -12.43 15.73 -8.55
CA ARG A 48 -13.60 15.03 -7.99
C ARG A 48 -14.56 14.64 -9.12
N GLU A 49 -14.93 13.37 -9.14
CA GLU A 49 -15.87 12.77 -10.08
C GLU A 49 -16.81 11.79 -9.38
N ASN A 50 -17.95 11.48 -10.02
CA ASN A 50 -18.82 10.41 -9.55
C ASN A 50 -18.31 9.06 -10.07
N PHE A 51 -18.11 8.10 -9.18
CA PHE A 51 -17.71 6.75 -9.57
C PHE A 51 -18.23 5.71 -8.57
N ASP A 52 -18.29 4.45 -9.00
CA ASP A 52 -18.61 3.33 -8.13
C ASP A 52 -17.36 2.93 -7.32
N ILE A 53 -17.45 3.10 -6.00
CA ILE A 53 -16.34 2.76 -5.09
C ILE A 53 -16.04 1.27 -5.07
N HIS A 54 -17.06 0.42 -5.28
CA HIS A 54 -16.87 -1.03 -5.31
C HIS A 54 -16.03 -1.48 -6.51
N GLU A 55 -16.15 -0.81 -7.66
CA GLU A 55 -15.29 -1.08 -8.81
C GLU A 55 -13.83 -0.70 -8.52
N VAL A 56 -13.59 0.41 -7.82
CA VAL A 56 -12.24 0.81 -7.41
C VAL A 56 -11.64 -0.21 -6.43
N ILE A 57 -12.42 -0.67 -5.44
CA ILE A 57 -12.00 -1.70 -4.49
C ILE A 57 -11.66 -3.01 -5.22
N LYS A 58 -12.53 -3.51 -6.09
CA LYS A 58 -12.30 -4.75 -6.86
C LYS A 58 -11.03 -4.66 -7.72
N ASN A 59 -10.88 -3.57 -8.47
CA ASN A 59 -9.73 -3.37 -9.35
C ASN A 59 -8.42 -3.27 -8.55
N THR A 60 -8.45 -2.58 -7.41
CA THR A 60 -7.28 -2.47 -6.52
C THR A 60 -6.94 -3.83 -5.91
N ALA A 61 -7.93 -4.58 -5.41
CA ALA A 61 -7.70 -5.93 -4.88
C ALA A 61 -7.14 -6.88 -5.94
N ALA A 62 -7.68 -6.85 -7.16
CA ALA A 62 -7.21 -7.67 -8.28
C ALA A 62 -5.74 -7.39 -8.65
N SER A 63 -5.24 -6.16 -8.48
CA SER A 63 -3.84 -5.84 -8.75
C SER A 63 -2.85 -6.58 -7.83
N PHE A 64 -3.32 -7.12 -6.71
CA PHE A 64 -2.49 -7.89 -5.77
C PHE A 64 -2.56 -9.42 -5.97
N GLU A 65 -3.31 -9.93 -6.97
CA GLU A 65 -3.50 -11.37 -7.18
C GLU A 65 -2.17 -12.15 -7.24
N GLY A 66 -1.20 -11.66 -7.99
CA GLY A 66 0.13 -12.28 -8.08
C GLY A 66 0.88 -12.30 -6.75
N THR A 67 0.83 -11.18 -6.00
CA THR A 67 1.47 -11.08 -4.69
C THR A 67 0.80 -11.99 -3.67
N CYS A 68 -0.52 -12.03 -3.68
CA CYS A 68 -1.33 -12.89 -2.82
C CYS A 68 -1.05 -14.38 -3.06
N THR A 69 -1.00 -14.79 -4.33
CA THR A 69 -0.64 -16.16 -4.71
C THR A 69 0.75 -16.54 -4.20
N HIS A 70 1.73 -15.67 -4.40
CA HIS A 70 3.10 -15.91 -3.95
C HIS A 70 3.22 -16.01 -2.42
N LYS A 71 2.47 -15.18 -1.68
CA LYS A 71 2.46 -15.17 -0.21
C LYS A 71 1.47 -16.15 0.41
N LYS A 72 0.64 -16.83 -0.38
CA LYS A 72 -0.48 -17.66 0.08
C LYS A 72 -1.46 -16.91 0.97
N ILE A 73 -1.82 -15.69 0.57
CA ILE A 73 -2.79 -14.84 1.26
C ILE A 73 -4.02 -14.73 0.35
N SER A 74 -5.21 -14.69 0.92
CA SER A 74 -6.46 -14.38 0.20
C SER A 74 -6.94 -12.98 0.52
N ILE A 75 -7.62 -12.33 -0.45
CA ILE A 75 -8.37 -11.10 -0.21
C ILE A 75 -9.84 -11.42 -0.32
N GLU A 76 -10.59 -11.12 0.73
CA GLU A 76 -12.05 -11.26 0.78
C GLU A 76 -12.69 -9.87 0.70
N LEU A 77 -13.68 -9.71 -0.20
CA LEU A 77 -14.42 -8.47 -0.37
C LEU A 77 -15.85 -8.66 0.17
N VAL A 78 -16.17 -7.94 1.25
CA VAL A 78 -17.50 -7.91 1.87
C VAL A 78 -18.16 -6.57 1.55
N LEU A 79 -18.90 -6.54 0.45
CA LEU A 79 -19.48 -5.31 -0.08
C LEU A 79 -20.96 -5.17 0.33
N ALA A 80 -21.31 -4.03 0.95
CA ALA A 80 -22.64 -3.77 1.53
C ALA A 80 -23.78 -3.89 0.51
N THR A 81 -23.53 -3.46 -0.74
CA THR A 81 -24.52 -3.48 -1.83
C THR A 81 -23.81 -3.79 -3.16
N LYS A 82 -24.59 -3.90 -4.25
CA LYS A 82 -24.01 -4.17 -5.56
C LYS A 82 -23.20 -2.98 -6.10
N HIS A 83 -23.68 -1.76 -5.92
CA HIS A 83 -23.07 -0.52 -6.40
C HIS A 83 -23.22 0.58 -5.36
N VAL A 84 -22.17 1.39 -5.16
CA VAL A 84 -22.20 2.59 -4.33
C VAL A 84 -21.43 3.71 -5.03
N ASN A 85 -22.15 4.73 -5.48
CA ASN A 85 -21.54 5.90 -6.09
C ASN A 85 -21.10 6.90 -5.03
N VAL A 86 -19.88 7.39 -5.19
CA VAL A 86 -19.28 8.42 -4.35
C VAL A 86 -18.76 9.58 -5.21
N TYR A 87 -18.72 10.79 -4.64
CA TYR A 87 -18.15 11.96 -5.30
C TYR A 87 -16.82 12.33 -4.64
N ALA A 88 -15.72 11.92 -5.25
CA ALA A 88 -14.37 12.11 -4.72
C ALA A 88 -13.32 12.09 -5.84
N ASP A 89 -12.06 12.29 -5.49
CA ASP A 89 -10.95 12.04 -6.41
C ASP A 89 -10.64 10.54 -6.46
N LYS A 90 -11.05 9.91 -7.56
CA LYS A 90 -10.92 8.47 -7.79
C LYS A 90 -9.48 7.98 -7.66
N ARG A 91 -8.50 8.74 -8.17
CA ARG A 91 -7.07 8.36 -8.13
C ARG A 91 -6.54 8.38 -6.69
N LYS A 92 -6.89 9.41 -5.91
CA LYS A 92 -6.48 9.52 -4.51
C LYS A 92 -7.11 8.43 -3.64
N ILE A 93 -8.40 8.13 -3.85
CA ILE A 93 -9.07 7.01 -3.16
C ILE A 93 -8.42 5.67 -3.55
N GLN A 94 -8.13 5.43 -4.81
CA GLN A 94 -7.43 4.21 -5.25
C GLN A 94 -6.05 4.09 -4.60
N GLN A 95 -5.31 5.19 -4.48
CA GLN A 95 -4.01 5.24 -3.81
C GLN A 95 -4.11 4.91 -2.32
N VAL A 96 -5.12 5.45 -1.62
CA VAL A 96 -5.41 5.12 -0.22
C VAL A 96 -5.66 3.62 -0.06
N LEU A 97 -6.56 3.05 -0.89
CA LEU A 97 -6.88 1.63 -0.85
C LEU A 97 -5.66 0.76 -1.15
N TYR A 98 -4.87 1.13 -2.15
CA TYR A 98 -3.64 0.42 -2.50
C TYR A 98 -2.67 0.36 -1.31
N ASN A 99 -2.39 1.50 -0.66
CA ASN A 99 -1.48 1.56 0.47
C ASN A 99 -1.98 0.76 1.68
N LEU A 100 -3.29 0.77 1.94
CA LEU A 100 -3.86 0.01 3.06
C LEU A 100 -3.82 -1.49 2.78
N ILE A 101 -4.22 -1.93 1.57
CA ILE A 101 -4.22 -3.34 1.17
C ILE A 101 -2.79 -3.88 1.10
N ASP A 102 -1.86 -3.11 0.52
CA ASP A 102 -0.43 -3.48 0.46
C ASP A 102 0.17 -3.70 1.85
N ASN A 103 -0.10 -2.78 2.79
CA ASN A 103 0.31 -2.95 4.17
C ASN A 103 -0.32 -4.19 4.82
N ALA A 104 -1.62 -4.41 4.64
CA ALA A 104 -2.31 -5.58 5.15
C ALA A 104 -1.66 -6.89 4.64
N ILE A 105 -1.37 -6.99 3.34
CA ILE A 105 -0.69 -8.13 2.73
C ILE A 105 0.76 -8.27 3.22
N LYS A 106 1.49 -7.17 3.36
CA LYS A 106 2.89 -7.18 3.79
C LYS A 106 3.06 -7.74 5.19
N PHE A 107 2.19 -7.37 6.10
CA PHE A 107 2.30 -7.70 7.51
C PHE A 107 1.48 -8.91 7.95
N SER A 108 0.63 -9.44 7.09
CA SER A 108 -0.10 -10.69 7.32
C SER A 108 0.82 -11.91 7.32
N GLU A 109 0.40 -12.94 8.04
CA GLU A 109 1.03 -14.26 8.00
C GLU A 109 0.58 -15.04 6.74
N PRO A 110 1.39 -15.99 6.24
CA PRO A 110 0.95 -16.91 5.18
C PRO A 110 -0.34 -17.64 5.56
N GLU A 111 -1.16 -17.97 4.55
CA GLU A 111 -2.44 -18.69 4.71
C GLU A 111 -3.51 -17.87 5.47
N SER A 112 -3.30 -16.57 5.65
CA SER A 112 -4.28 -15.66 6.24
C SER A 112 -5.17 -14.99 5.18
N THR A 113 -6.19 -14.27 5.65
CA THR A 113 -7.12 -13.52 4.80
C THR A 113 -7.09 -12.05 5.16
N VAL A 114 -6.92 -11.19 4.16
CA VAL A 114 -7.17 -9.75 4.27
C VAL A 114 -8.62 -9.49 3.88
N ILE A 115 -9.39 -8.82 4.74
CA ILE A 115 -10.80 -8.53 4.50
C ILE A 115 -10.94 -7.04 4.18
N VAL A 116 -11.54 -6.73 3.02
CA VAL A 116 -11.95 -5.37 2.66
C VAL A 116 -13.46 -5.31 2.74
N GLU A 117 -13.96 -4.54 3.70
CA GLU A 117 -15.40 -4.46 3.97
C GLU A 117 -15.92 -3.05 3.72
N THR A 118 -17.11 -2.94 3.14
CA THR A 118 -17.84 -1.68 3.02
C THR A 118 -19.14 -1.73 3.79
N THR A 119 -19.45 -0.66 4.52
CA THR A 119 -20.72 -0.49 5.23
C THR A 119 -21.36 0.83 4.81
N ASP A 120 -22.58 0.74 4.29
CA ASP A 120 -23.38 1.92 3.95
C ASP A 120 -23.98 2.51 5.23
N ARG A 121 -23.77 3.79 5.47
CA ARG A 121 -24.33 4.56 6.59
C ARG A 121 -25.20 5.71 6.13
N GLY A 122 -25.81 5.58 4.95
CA GLY A 122 -26.74 6.54 4.35
C GLY A 122 -26.02 7.68 3.62
N ASP A 123 -25.52 8.67 4.33
CA ASP A 123 -24.77 9.80 3.75
C ASP A 123 -23.25 9.51 3.56
N ARG A 124 -22.78 8.40 4.07
CA ARG A 124 -21.37 8.00 4.08
C ARG A 124 -21.21 6.52 3.82
N ILE A 125 -20.15 6.19 3.10
CA ILE A 125 -19.64 4.82 3.00
C ILE A 125 -18.43 4.66 3.93
N HIS A 126 -18.49 3.67 4.81
CA HIS A 126 -17.36 3.27 5.62
C HIS A 126 -16.63 2.11 4.94
N ILE A 127 -15.31 2.24 4.80
CA ILE A 127 -14.46 1.21 4.21
C ILE A 127 -13.47 0.77 5.28
N SER A 128 -13.35 -0.52 5.53
CA SER A 128 -12.34 -1.08 6.42
C SER A 128 -11.47 -2.09 5.70
N VAL A 129 -10.18 -2.08 6.02
CA VAL A 129 -9.21 -3.10 5.59
C VAL A 129 -8.71 -3.77 6.86
N LYS A 130 -8.97 -5.06 7.01
CA LYS A 130 -8.64 -5.84 8.19
C LYS A 130 -7.64 -6.92 7.83
N ASP A 131 -6.55 -6.97 8.56
CA ASP A 131 -5.53 -8.03 8.51
C ASP A 131 -5.47 -8.80 9.83
N TYR A 132 -4.82 -9.95 9.77
CA TYR A 132 -4.52 -10.80 10.94
C TYR A 132 -3.00 -10.99 11.07
N GLY A 133 -2.27 -9.89 10.89
CA GLY A 133 -0.82 -9.86 10.94
C GLY A 133 -0.25 -9.60 12.32
N ILE A 134 0.98 -9.09 12.32
CA ILE A 134 1.75 -8.83 13.56
C ILE A 134 1.15 -7.74 14.45
N GLY A 135 0.16 -6.99 13.95
CA GLY A 135 -0.43 -5.85 14.65
C GLY A 135 0.52 -4.67 14.82
N ILE A 136 0.01 -3.62 15.45
CA ILE A 136 0.74 -2.38 15.71
C ILE A 136 0.83 -2.16 17.22
N PRO A 137 2.04 -1.99 17.81
CA PRO A 137 2.21 -1.66 19.20
C PRO A 137 1.45 -0.38 19.59
N ARG A 138 0.87 -0.34 20.78
CA ARG A 138 0.04 0.80 21.23
C ARG A 138 0.78 2.13 21.22
N ASP A 139 2.05 2.13 21.59
CA ASP A 139 2.94 3.30 21.60
C ASP A 139 3.33 3.79 20.20
N ALA A 140 3.15 2.94 19.17
CA ALA A 140 3.40 3.27 17.78
C ALA A 140 2.17 3.84 17.06
N LEU A 141 0.93 3.63 17.54
CA LEU A 141 -0.31 3.99 16.85
C LEU A 141 -0.39 5.46 16.41
N ASN A 142 0.17 6.38 17.20
CA ASN A 142 0.20 7.80 16.83
C ASN A 142 1.33 8.13 15.85
N LYS A 143 2.39 7.32 15.83
CA LYS A 143 3.60 7.54 15.03
C LYS A 143 3.57 6.90 13.65
N ILE A 144 2.73 5.87 13.44
CA ILE A 144 2.64 5.18 12.14
C ILE A 144 2.23 6.09 10.97
N TRP A 145 1.68 7.27 11.26
CA TRP A 145 1.29 8.28 10.29
C TRP A 145 2.42 9.26 9.94
N GLU A 146 3.56 9.16 10.64
CA GLU A 146 4.74 10.00 10.37
C GLU A 146 5.51 9.45 9.17
N ARG A 147 6.09 10.35 8.37
CA ARG A 147 6.92 10.00 7.21
C ARG A 147 8.14 9.20 7.67
N PHE A 148 8.48 8.14 6.95
CA PHE A 148 9.62 7.24 7.19
C PHE A 148 9.55 6.44 8.50
N TYR A 149 8.45 6.52 9.23
CA TYR A 149 8.30 5.77 10.47
C TYR A 149 8.06 4.27 10.17
N LYS A 150 8.78 3.43 10.91
CA LYS A 150 8.61 1.98 10.90
C LYS A 150 8.78 1.47 12.32
N THR A 151 7.92 0.55 12.75
CA THR A 151 8.11 -0.17 14.01
C THR A 151 9.28 -1.15 13.91
N ASP A 152 9.90 -1.53 15.01
CA ASP A 152 11.02 -2.48 14.99
C ASP A 152 10.61 -3.84 14.42
N ASN A 153 9.38 -4.30 14.73
CA ASN A 153 8.82 -5.52 14.17
C ASN A 153 8.61 -5.43 12.65
N SER A 154 8.23 -4.25 12.11
CA SER A 154 8.04 -4.05 10.69
C SER A 154 9.35 -3.99 9.91
N ARG A 155 10.44 -3.51 10.51
CA ARG A 155 11.78 -3.46 9.90
C ARG A 155 12.30 -4.83 9.50
N GLY A 156 11.96 -5.87 10.28
CA GLY A 156 12.34 -7.26 9.98
C GLY A 156 11.56 -7.89 8.82
N LYS A 157 10.24 -7.62 8.72
CA LYS A 157 9.34 -8.21 7.71
C LYS A 157 9.33 -7.43 6.38
N ASP A 158 9.37 -6.10 6.44
CA ASP A 158 9.32 -5.24 5.26
C ASP A 158 10.65 -4.48 5.06
N LYS A 159 11.64 -5.19 4.50
CA LYS A 159 12.93 -4.58 4.15
C LYS A 159 12.84 -3.60 2.98
N LYS A 160 11.86 -3.76 2.12
CA LYS A 160 11.66 -2.94 0.90
C LYS A 160 10.83 -1.68 1.16
N GLY A 161 9.91 -1.71 2.13
CA GLY A 161 8.98 -0.61 2.39
C GLY A 161 9.67 0.71 2.68
N THR A 162 9.07 1.80 2.22
CA THR A 162 9.58 3.17 2.35
C THR A 162 9.25 3.81 3.70
N GLY A 163 8.19 3.34 4.38
CA GLY A 163 7.61 3.99 5.56
C GLY A 163 6.80 5.24 5.22
N LEU A 164 6.39 5.40 3.96
CA LEU A 164 5.63 6.56 3.49
C LEU A 164 4.16 6.24 3.20
N GLY A 165 3.78 4.97 3.01
CA GLY A 165 2.43 4.58 2.60
C GLY A 165 1.32 5.11 3.50
N LEU A 166 1.45 4.99 4.84
CA LEU A 166 0.45 5.51 5.77
C LEU A 166 0.46 7.04 5.88
N ALA A 167 1.61 7.70 5.70
CA ALA A 167 1.68 9.15 5.59
C ALA A 167 0.92 9.64 4.35
N ILE A 168 1.07 8.97 3.20
CA ILE A 168 0.31 9.26 1.97
C ILE A 168 -1.20 9.08 2.22
N VAL A 169 -1.61 8.00 2.91
CA VAL A 169 -3.02 7.79 3.27
C VAL A 169 -3.55 8.95 4.09
N LYS A 170 -2.82 9.39 5.11
CA LYS A 170 -3.22 10.52 5.97
C LYS A 170 -3.40 11.80 5.15
N GLU A 171 -2.40 12.18 4.35
CA GLU A 171 -2.45 13.40 3.52
C GLU A 171 -3.62 13.34 2.51
N ALA A 172 -3.81 12.20 1.84
CA ALA A 172 -4.90 12.02 0.87
C ALA A 172 -6.31 12.12 1.48
N LEU A 173 -6.48 11.73 2.75
CA LEU A 173 -7.76 11.81 3.46
C LEU A 173 -8.00 13.18 4.10
N GLN A 174 -6.99 14.02 4.23
CA GLN A 174 -7.07 15.39 4.76
C GLN A 174 -7.26 16.44 3.66
N ALA A 175 -6.98 16.11 2.40
CA ALA A 175 -7.17 16.97 1.23
C ALA A 175 -8.65 17.06 0.79
#